data_e0691a5a8694545a7652267c4f002f63
#
_entry.id   e0691a5a8694545a7652267c4f002f63
#
_cell.length_a   1.000
_cell.length_b   1.000
_cell.length_c   1.000
_cell.angle_alpha   90.00
_cell.angle_beta   90.00
_cell.angle_gamma   90.00
#
_symmetry.space_group_name_H-M   'P 1'
#
loop_
_entity.id
_entity.type
_entity.pdbx_description
1 polymer ?
#
loop_
_entity_poly.entity_id
_entity_poly.type
_entity_poly.pdbx_seq_one_letter_code
_entity_poly.pdbx_strand_id
1 'polypeptide(L)'
;MNAHLADPEHNPSFTRGVFLGEIREDLVFPFPELAPEEKESLRAIVDSFRAWASATVDTARLDRDGRFGDDVRAGMAELGMMGLNIPEEFGGFGASALLFSRVFGEVGTTDASLAVYFGAHQSIGCKGITLFGTEDQKRRWLAPCATGERIAAFCLTEAGSGSDAQAMRTTATPSVDGTHYLLNGEKIWISNAGYAGVFTVFAKVPVEVDGKDRQRVTAFIVDARAPGI
;
A
#
# COMPACT_ATOMS: atom_id res chain seq x y z
N MET A 1 -13.78 -7.12 11.86
CA MET A 1 -14.10 -6.24 10.72
C MET A 1 -15.02 -5.17 11.26
N ASN A 2 -14.56 -3.91 11.33
CA ASN A 2 -15.35 -2.82 11.88
C ASN A 2 -16.61 -2.63 11.02
N ALA A 3 -17.76 -2.99 11.57
CA ALA A 3 -19.08 -2.87 10.92
C ALA A 3 -19.38 -1.43 10.43
N HIS A 4 -18.75 -0.43 11.05
CA HIS A 4 -18.87 0.98 10.68
C HIS A 4 -18.29 1.35 9.30
N LEU A 5 -17.39 0.54 8.72
CA LEU A 5 -16.85 0.80 7.38
C LEU A 5 -17.82 0.38 6.25
N ALA A 6 -18.85 -0.40 6.57
CA ALA A 6 -19.82 -0.93 5.61
C ALA A 6 -21.19 -0.26 5.67
N ASP A 7 -21.44 0.63 6.65
CA ASP A 7 -22.72 1.30 6.82
C ASP A 7 -22.77 2.60 6.00
N PRO A 8 -23.57 2.67 4.92
CA PRO A 8 -23.67 3.85 4.06
C PRO A 8 -24.25 5.08 4.76
N GLU A 9 -25.06 4.90 5.80
CA GLU A 9 -25.69 6.00 6.55
C GLU A 9 -24.68 6.65 7.52
N HIS A 10 -23.76 5.85 8.08
CA HIS A 10 -22.74 6.32 9.02
C HIS A 10 -21.41 6.66 8.37
N ASN A 11 -21.18 6.22 7.13
CA ASN A 11 -19.96 6.53 6.36
C ASN A 11 -20.33 6.87 4.91
N PRO A 12 -20.89 8.06 4.66
CA PRO A 12 -21.27 8.48 3.32
C PRO A 12 -20.03 8.62 2.43
N SER A 13 -20.10 8.14 1.19
CA SER A 13 -19.03 8.23 0.20
C SER A 13 -19.50 8.99 -1.03
N PHE A 14 -18.82 10.07 -1.36
CA PHE A 14 -19.08 10.85 -2.58
C PHE A 14 -18.97 9.96 -3.82
N THR A 15 -17.90 9.19 -3.94
CA THR A 15 -17.67 8.30 -5.09
C THR A 15 -18.79 7.29 -5.27
N ARG A 16 -19.26 6.68 -4.17
CA ARG A 16 -20.39 5.75 -4.22
C ARG A 16 -21.66 6.44 -4.69
N GLY A 17 -21.94 7.64 -4.19
CA GLY A 17 -23.07 8.46 -4.64
C GLY A 17 -23.05 8.69 -6.14
N VAL A 18 -21.91 9.09 -6.68
CA VAL A 18 -21.74 9.32 -8.13
C VAL A 18 -22.07 8.06 -8.95
N PHE A 19 -21.63 6.87 -8.52
CA PHE A 19 -22.00 5.61 -9.19
C PHE A 19 -23.48 5.27 -9.11
N LEU A 20 -24.19 5.80 -8.11
CA LEU A 20 -25.64 5.63 -7.94
C LEU A 20 -26.45 6.78 -8.59
N GLY A 21 -25.80 7.74 -9.23
CA GLY A 21 -26.43 8.92 -9.83
C GLY A 21 -26.73 10.04 -8.83
N GLU A 22 -26.15 10.00 -7.64
CA GLU A 22 -26.32 11.01 -6.59
C GLU A 22 -25.05 11.85 -6.47
N ILE A 23 -25.19 13.18 -6.52
CA ILE A 23 -24.06 14.11 -6.31
C ILE A 23 -24.24 14.78 -4.94
N ARG A 24 -23.41 14.38 -3.99
CA ARG A 24 -23.36 14.89 -2.62
C ARG A 24 -22.21 15.90 -2.49
N GLU A 25 -22.46 17.15 -2.92
CA GLU A 25 -21.45 18.23 -2.86
C GLU A 25 -21.00 18.53 -1.43
N ASP A 26 -21.88 18.31 -0.44
CA ASP A 26 -21.59 18.46 0.99
C ASP A 26 -20.47 17.53 1.51
N LEU A 27 -20.16 16.45 0.79
CA LEU A 27 -19.05 15.55 1.09
C LEU A 27 -17.71 16.00 0.48
N VAL A 28 -17.72 17.03 -0.37
CA VAL A 28 -16.54 17.52 -1.08
C VAL A 28 -16.23 18.97 -0.68
N PHE A 29 -17.27 19.79 -0.47
CA PHE A 29 -17.12 21.21 -0.18
C PHE A 29 -17.58 21.55 1.25
N PRO A 30 -16.86 22.44 1.95
CA PRO A 30 -15.56 23.03 1.52
C PRO A 30 -14.48 21.98 1.41
N PHE A 31 -13.53 22.15 0.48
CA PHE A 31 -12.38 21.24 0.40
C PHE A 31 -11.64 21.19 1.74
N PRO A 32 -11.22 19.98 2.16
CA PRO A 32 -10.47 19.86 3.40
C PRO A 32 -9.15 20.65 3.31
N GLU A 33 -8.82 21.35 4.38
CA GLU A 33 -7.56 22.04 4.55
C GLU A 33 -6.65 21.31 5.54
N LEU A 34 -5.35 21.39 5.28
CA LEU A 34 -4.35 20.94 6.24
C LEU A 34 -4.38 21.82 7.49
N ALA A 35 -4.20 21.21 8.64
CA ALA A 35 -3.92 21.92 9.89
C ALA A 35 -2.65 22.78 9.75
N PRO A 36 -2.50 23.86 10.53
CA PRO A 36 -1.32 24.73 10.45
C PRO A 36 0.01 23.94 10.56
N GLU A 37 0.09 22.98 11.48
CA GLU A 37 1.25 22.14 11.70
C GLU A 37 1.54 21.24 10.51
N GLU A 38 0.50 20.72 9.87
CA GLU A 38 0.65 19.91 8.65
C GLU A 38 1.04 20.78 7.44
N LYS A 39 0.61 22.04 7.38
CA LYS A 39 1.07 22.97 6.33
C LYS A 39 2.57 23.25 6.44
N GLU A 40 3.09 23.37 7.65
CA GLU A 40 4.52 23.53 7.90
C GLU A 40 5.29 22.26 7.54
N SER A 41 4.82 21.10 7.99
CA SER A 41 5.38 19.79 7.66
C SER A 41 5.40 19.56 6.15
N LEU A 42 4.30 19.89 5.44
CA LEU A 42 4.24 19.78 3.99
C LEU A 42 5.34 20.59 3.30
N ARG A 43 5.55 21.84 3.73
CA ARG A 43 6.60 22.69 3.15
C ARG A 43 7.98 22.08 3.36
N ALA A 44 8.29 21.69 4.60
CA ALA A 44 9.59 21.10 4.93
C ALA A 44 9.86 19.79 4.14
N ILE A 45 8.87 18.91 4.04
CA ILE A 45 8.97 17.64 3.29
C ILE A 45 9.17 17.93 1.80
N VAL A 46 8.37 18.80 1.21
CA VAL A 46 8.42 19.14 -0.22
C VAL A 46 9.74 19.84 -0.57
N ASP A 47 10.19 20.78 0.23
CA ASP A 47 11.44 21.49 -0.02
C ASP A 47 12.64 20.53 0.06
N SER A 48 12.68 19.64 1.05
CA SER A 48 13.70 18.62 1.18
C SER A 48 13.68 17.62 0.02
N PHE A 49 12.49 17.17 -0.36
CA PHE A 49 12.33 16.28 -1.51
C PHE A 49 12.80 16.93 -2.80
N ARG A 50 12.39 18.17 -3.08
CA ARG A 50 12.79 18.92 -4.29
C ARG A 50 14.30 19.11 -4.38
N ALA A 51 14.93 19.50 -3.27
CA ALA A 51 16.37 19.71 -3.21
C ALA A 51 17.12 18.41 -3.53
N TRP A 52 16.71 17.29 -2.92
CA TRP A 52 17.28 15.97 -3.18
C TRP A 52 16.99 15.51 -4.62
N ALA A 53 15.75 15.61 -5.07
CA ALA A 53 15.35 15.14 -6.39
C ALA A 53 16.08 15.85 -7.52
N SER A 54 16.24 17.16 -7.42
CA SER A 54 16.99 17.95 -8.41
C SER A 54 18.48 17.56 -8.53
N ALA A 55 19.05 17.01 -7.45
CA ALA A 55 20.44 16.57 -7.42
C ALA A 55 20.63 15.11 -7.81
N THR A 56 19.61 14.26 -7.63
CA THR A 56 19.75 12.79 -7.70
C THR A 56 18.91 12.15 -8.79
N VAL A 57 17.71 12.67 -9.08
CA VAL A 57 16.75 12.02 -9.98
C VAL A 57 16.99 12.48 -11.43
N ASP A 58 17.59 11.59 -12.22
CA ASP A 58 17.66 11.71 -13.68
C ASP A 58 16.54 10.84 -14.28
N THR A 59 15.43 11.46 -14.65
CA THR A 59 14.23 10.78 -15.19
C THR A 59 14.53 10.04 -16.49
N ALA A 60 15.44 10.58 -17.34
CA ALA A 60 15.86 9.91 -18.56
C ALA A 60 16.69 8.65 -18.27
N ARG A 61 17.50 8.66 -17.20
CA ARG A 61 18.21 7.46 -16.73
C ARG A 61 17.22 6.42 -16.20
N LEU A 62 16.24 6.83 -15.38
CA LEU A 62 15.22 5.92 -14.84
C LEU A 62 14.45 5.22 -15.95
N ASP A 63 14.07 5.97 -16.99
CA ASP A 63 13.36 5.41 -18.15
C ASP A 63 14.21 4.41 -18.93
N ARG A 64 15.50 4.75 -19.20
CA ARG A 64 16.41 3.84 -19.90
C ARG A 64 16.70 2.56 -19.12
N ASP A 65 16.92 2.69 -17.81
CA ASP A 65 17.32 1.58 -16.94
C ASP A 65 16.15 0.69 -16.57
N GLY A 66 14.90 1.21 -16.64
CA GLY A 66 13.67 0.52 -16.27
C GLY A 66 13.61 0.13 -14.79
N ARG A 67 14.44 0.77 -13.96
CA ARG A 67 14.52 0.49 -12.51
C ARG A 67 15.12 1.66 -11.74
N PHE A 68 14.85 1.71 -10.44
CA PHE A 68 15.48 2.65 -9.53
C PHE A 68 16.84 2.10 -9.05
N GLY A 69 17.86 2.92 -9.15
CA GLY A 69 19.17 2.64 -8.54
C GLY A 69 19.12 2.71 -7.02
N ASP A 70 20.19 2.23 -6.38
CA ASP A 70 20.31 2.29 -4.91
C ASP A 70 20.36 3.73 -4.40
N ASP A 71 20.95 4.65 -5.16
CA ASP A 71 20.99 6.08 -4.88
C ASP A 71 19.58 6.70 -4.71
N VAL A 72 18.65 6.38 -5.62
CA VAL A 72 17.27 6.87 -5.55
C VAL A 72 16.52 6.22 -4.38
N ARG A 73 16.67 4.90 -4.20
CA ARG A 73 15.97 4.18 -3.14
C ARG A 73 16.46 4.56 -1.75
N ALA A 74 17.77 4.66 -1.57
CA ALA A 74 18.38 5.10 -0.32
C ALA A 74 18.00 6.55 0.01
N GLY A 75 18.06 7.45 -0.96
CA GLY A 75 17.67 8.84 -0.74
C GLY A 75 16.21 9.02 -0.34
N MET A 76 15.28 8.28 -0.94
CA MET A 76 13.88 8.28 -0.50
C MET A 76 13.71 7.77 0.94
N ALA A 77 14.49 6.77 1.34
CA ALA A 77 14.50 6.24 2.70
C ALA A 77 15.10 7.24 3.71
N GLU A 78 16.26 7.84 3.39
CA GLU A 78 16.94 8.84 4.22
C GLU A 78 16.10 10.11 4.45
N LEU A 79 15.30 10.51 3.46
CA LEU A 79 14.33 11.59 3.58
C LEU A 79 13.11 11.22 4.44
N GLY A 80 13.00 9.98 4.91
CA GLY A 80 11.83 9.49 5.66
C GLY A 80 10.57 9.32 4.81
N MET A 81 10.69 9.43 3.48
CA MET A 81 9.54 9.37 2.57
C MET A 81 8.80 8.04 2.68
N MET A 82 9.52 6.93 2.93
CA MET A 82 8.92 5.60 2.94
C MET A 82 7.99 5.35 4.13
N GLY A 83 8.12 6.12 5.21
CA GLY A 83 7.29 6.02 6.42
C GLY A 83 6.16 7.05 6.52
N LEU A 84 5.94 7.88 5.52
CA LEU A 84 5.08 9.06 5.65
C LEU A 84 3.66 8.72 6.12
N ASN A 85 3.04 7.67 5.59
CA ASN A 85 1.67 7.23 5.93
C ASN A 85 1.62 6.06 6.94
N ILE A 86 2.78 5.66 7.49
CA ILE A 86 2.85 4.65 8.54
C ILE A 86 2.71 5.35 9.89
N PRO A 87 1.93 4.80 10.85
CA PRO A 87 1.75 5.42 12.15
C PRO A 87 3.06 5.60 12.93
N GLU A 88 3.14 6.67 13.72
CA GLU A 88 4.33 7.03 14.52
C GLU A 88 4.76 5.90 15.48
N GLU A 89 3.81 5.19 16.07
CA GLU A 89 4.06 4.05 16.96
C GLU A 89 4.82 2.90 16.31
N PHE A 90 4.85 2.87 14.96
CA PHE A 90 5.61 1.91 14.15
C PHE A 90 6.77 2.56 13.40
N GLY A 91 7.20 3.75 13.82
CA GLY A 91 8.37 4.44 13.29
C GLY A 91 8.11 5.27 12.01
N GLY A 92 6.84 5.47 11.64
CA GLY A 92 6.45 6.35 10.54
C GLY A 92 6.21 7.79 10.97
N PHE A 93 5.73 8.62 10.05
CA PHE A 93 5.38 10.02 10.31
C PHE A 93 3.91 10.19 10.73
N GLY A 94 3.03 9.24 10.41
CA GLY A 94 1.60 9.31 10.74
C GLY A 94 0.82 10.37 9.95
N ALA A 95 1.28 10.72 8.75
CA ALA A 95 0.64 11.76 7.93
C ALA A 95 -0.86 11.50 7.72
N SER A 96 -1.65 12.57 7.75
CA SER A 96 -3.03 12.52 7.31
C SER A 96 -3.10 12.12 5.83
N ALA A 97 -4.26 11.62 5.40
CA ALA A 97 -4.48 11.29 3.99
C ALA A 97 -4.31 12.51 3.08
N LEU A 98 -4.65 13.71 3.57
CA LEU A 98 -4.52 14.95 2.84
C LEU A 98 -3.05 15.35 2.68
N LEU A 99 -2.26 15.32 3.77
CA LEU A 99 -0.82 15.59 3.73
C LEU A 99 -0.12 14.60 2.79
N PHE A 100 -0.39 13.31 2.94
CA PHE A 100 0.15 12.28 2.07
C PHE A 100 -0.17 12.54 0.59
N SER A 101 -1.43 12.87 0.27
CA SER A 101 -1.84 13.15 -1.12
C SER A 101 -1.14 14.37 -1.71
N ARG A 102 -0.86 15.39 -0.92
CA ARG A 102 -0.11 16.58 -1.36
C ARG A 102 1.35 16.23 -1.67
N VAL A 103 2.00 15.48 -0.78
CA VAL A 103 3.38 15.00 -1.02
C VAL A 103 3.43 14.04 -2.20
N PHE A 104 2.46 13.13 -2.32
CA PHE A 104 2.35 12.21 -3.47
C PHE A 104 2.26 12.95 -4.80
N GLY A 105 1.43 14.01 -4.85
CA GLY A 105 1.33 14.87 -6.03
C GLY A 105 2.67 15.50 -6.40
N GLU A 106 3.44 15.97 -5.40
CA GLU A 106 4.76 16.56 -5.63
C GLU A 106 5.77 15.54 -6.19
N VAL A 107 5.81 14.33 -5.64
CA VAL A 107 6.65 13.25 -6.17
C VAL A 107 6.29 12.95 -7.62
N GLY A 108 4.98 12.95 -7.94
CA GLY A 108 4.47 12.71 -9.30
C GLY A 108 4.85 13.80 -10.30
N THR A 109 5.08 15.04 -9.87
CA THR A 109 5.58 16.10 -10.78
C THR A 109 7.03 15.90 -11.18
N THR A 110 7.80 15.17 -10.38
CA THR A 110 9.20 14.83 -10.68
C THR A 110 9.28 13.63 -11.60
N ASP A 111 8.66 12.51 -11.20
CA ASP A 111 8.65 11.27 -11.98
C ASP A 111 7.45 10.40 -11.59
N ALA A 112 6.67 9.97 -12.57
CA ALA A 112 5.47 9.17 -12.35
C ALA A 112 5.78 7.77 -11.81
N SER A 113 6.88 7.16 -12.23
CA SER A 113 7.29 5.83 -11.77
C SER A 113 7.74 5.89 -10.31
N LEU A 114 8.45 6.98 -9.93
CA LEU A 114 8.84 7.23 -8.54
C LEU A 114 7.62 7.44 -7.65
N ALA A 115 6.60 8.14 -8.13
CA ALA A 115 5.34 8.28 -7.41
C ALA A 115 4.64 6.93 -7.21
N VAL A 116 4.63 6.06 -8.23
CA VAL A 116 4.06 4.72 -8.11
C VAL A 116 4.86 3.87 -7.10
N TYR A 117 6.20 3.92 -7.15
CA TYR A 117 7.05 3.21 -6.18
C TYR A 117 6.74 3.63 -4.75
N PHE A 118 6.75 4.94 -4.49
CA PHE A 118 6.46 5.56 -3.21
C PHE A 118 5.03 5.28 -2.74
N GLY A 119 4.05 5.51 -3.62
CA GLY A 119 2.63 5.38 -3.31
C GLY A 119 2.21 3.93 -3.07
N ALA A 120 2.58 3.00 -3.96
CA ALA A 120 2.20 1.60 -3.85
C ALA A 120 2.75 0.96 -2.57
N HIS A 121 3.97 1.32 -2.15
CA HIS A 121 4.54 0.87 -0.90
C HIS A 121 3.64 1.21 0.29
N GLN A 122 3.27 2.47 0.46
CA GLN A 122 2.58 2.95 1.65
C GLN A 122 1.06 2.77 1.58
N SER A 123 0.46 2.97 0.40
CA SER A 123 -1.00 2.92 0.27
C SER A 123 -1.50 1.47 0.30
N ILE A 124 -1.23 0.68 -0.75
CA ILE A 124 -1.76 -0.68 -0.84
C ILE A 124 -0.84 -1.72 -0.18
N GLY A 125 0.48 -1.52 -0.19
CA GLY A 125 1.45 -2.44 0.39
C GLY A 125 1.36 -2.53 1.91
N CYS A 126 1.45 -1.39 2.61
CA CYS A 126 1.45 -1.33 4.08
C CYS A 126 0.05 -1.18 4.69
N LYS A 127 -0.91 -0.57 3.98
CA LYS A 127 -2.21 -0.21 4.55
C LYS A 127 -3.02 -1.41 5.05
N GLY A 128 -2.95 -2.54 4.36
CA GLY A 128 -3.59 -3.78 4.81
C GLY A 128 -3.07 -4.24 6.17
N ILE A 129 -1.75 -4.16 6.38
CA ILE A 129 -1.11 -4.50 7.66
C ILE A 129 -1.52 -3.48 8.72
N THR A 130 -1.50 -2.19 8.41
CA THR A 130 -1.89 -1.10 9.33
C THR A 130 -3.32 -1.28 9.84
N LEU A 131 -4.27 -1.63 8.94
CA LEU A 131 -5.70 -1.69 9.27
C LEU A 131 -6.11 -3.00 9.93
N PHE A 132 -5.49 -4.13 9.53
CA PHE A 132 -5.99 -5.47 9.86
C PHE A 132 -4.95 -6.37 10.53
N GLY A 133 -3.67 -5.96 10.56
CA GLY A 133 -2.62 -6.71 11.24
C GLY A 133 -2.81 -6.75 12.75
N THR A 134 -2.36 -7.83 13.38
CA THR A 134 -2.18 -7.86 14.84
C THR A 134 -1.06 -6.90 15.24
N GLU A 135 -0.97 -6.53 16.51
CA GLU A 135 0.10 -5.64 17.00
C GLU A 135 1.50 -6.21 16.72
N ASP A 136 1.67 -7.54 16.88
CA ASP A 136 2.93 -8.21 16.57
C ASP A 136 3.26 -8.16 15.07
N GLN A 137 2.26 -8.33 14.20
CA GLN A 137 2.42 -8.20 12.76
C GLN A 137 2.79 -6.77 12.37
N LYS A 138 2.11 -5.77 12.94
CA LYS A 138 2.41 -4.36 12.70
C LYS A 138 3.84 -4.01 13.12
N ARG A 139 4.25 -4.35 14.34
CA ARG A 139 5.62 -4.11 14.82
C ARG A 139 6.67 -4.79 13.96
N ARG A 140 6.42 -6.05 13.58
CA ARG A 140 7.35 -6.83 12.77
C ARG A 140 7.53 -6.30 11.35
N TRP A 141 6.46 -5.81 10.72
CA TRP A 141 6.44 -5.52 9.30
C TRP A 141 6.42 -4.04 8.97
N LEU A 142 5.73 -3.20 9.76
CA LEU A 142 5.63 -1.76 9.46
C LEU A 142 6.90 -1.00 9.81
N ALA A 143 7.59 -1.32 10.90
CA ALA A 143 8.80 -0.62 11.29
C ALA A 143 9.91 -0.67 10.20
N PRO A 144 10.31 -1.84 9.67
CA PRO A 144 11.26 -1.87 8.58
C PRO A 144 10.71 -1.29 7.25
N CYS A 145 9.40 -1.23 7.08
CA CYS A 145 8.79 -0.52 5.96
C CYS A 145 8.87 1.00 6.12
N ALA A 146 8.69 1.51 7.33
CA ALA A 146 8.78 2.95 7.62
C ALA A 146 10.17 3.52 7.34
N THR A 147 11.21 2.76 7.64
CA THR A 147 12.61 3.15 7.35
C THR A 147 13.04 2.94 5.91
N GLY A 148 12.22 2.25 5.08
CA GLY A 148 12.60 1.86 3.73
C GLY A 148 13.55 0.66 3.66
N GLU A 149 13.91 0.02 4.80
CA GLU A 149 14.67 -1.23 4.82
C GLU A 149 13.95 -2.34 4.05
N ARG A 150 12.61 -2.36 4.14
CA ARG A 150 11.75 -3.25 3.36
C ARG A 150 10.74 -2.48 2.56
N ILE A 151 10.59 -2.85 1.32
CA ILE A 151 9.55 -2.32 0.45
C ILE A 151 8.38 -3.28 0.45
N ALA A 152 7.17 -2.74 0.57
CA ALA A 152 5.94 -3.53 0.51
C ALA A 152 5.37 -3.56 -0.91
N ALA A 153 4.82 -4.72 -1.29
CA ALA A 153 4.10 -4.91 -2.54
C ALA A 153 2.74 -5.59 -2.30
N PHE A 154 1.79 -5.34 -3.19
CA PHE A 154 0.40 -5.80 -3.10
C PHE A 154 0.08 -6.79 -4.22
N CYS A 155 -0.08 -8.05 -3.88
CA CYS A 155 -0.18 -9.17 -4.80
C CYS A 155 -1.63 -9.66 -4.91
N LEU A 156 -2.45 -8.95 -5.67
CA LEU A 156 -3.86 -9.28 -5.92
C LEU A 156 -4.06 -9.86 -7.31
N THR A 157 -3.61 -9.16 -8.36
CA THR A 157 -3.94 -9.39 -9.76
C THR A 157 -3.33 -10.68 -10.30
N GLU A 158 -4.11 -11.40 -11.11
CA GLU A 158 -3.70 -12.59 -11.88
C GLU A 158 -4.05 -12.39 -13.36
N ALA A 159 -3.49 -13.20 -14.24
CA ALA A 159 -3.76 -13.13 -15.68
C ALA A 159 -5.26 -13.23 -16.03
N GLY A 160 -6.03 -13.97 -15.24
CA GLY A 160 -7.49 -14.15 -15.41
C GLY A 160 -8.34 -13.38 -14.40
N SER A 161 -7.76 -12.54 -13.54
CA SER A 161 -8.46 -11.88 -12.42
C SER A 161 -7.88 -10.50 -12.14
N GLY A 162 -8.49 -9.50 -12.73
CA GLY A 162 -8.20 -8.08 -12.49
C GLY A 162 -9.38 -7.41 -11.78
N SER A 163 -10.32 -6.85 -12.56
CA SER A 163 -11.52 -6.20 -12.02
C SER A 163 -12.39 -7.16 -11.20
N ASP A 164 -12.52 -8.40 -11.63
CA ASP A 164 -13.12 -9.46 -10.83
C ASP A 164 -12.06 -10.16 -9.96
N ALA A 165 -11.70 -9.53 -8.85
CA ALA A 165 -10.75 -10.10 -7.90
C ALA A 165 -11.24 -11.41 -7.25
N GLN A 166 -12.55 -11.66 -7.23
CA GLN A 166 -13.12 -12.92 -6.72
C GLN A 166 -12.82 -14.11 -7.63
N ALA A 167 -12.52 -13.87 -8.91
CA ALA A 167 -12.17 -14.91 -9.87
C ALA A 167 -10.73 -15.43 -9.73
N MET A 168 -9.92 -14.90 -8.79
CA MET A 168 -8.54 -15.36 -8.58
C MET A 168 -8.45 -16.87 -8.41
N ARG A 169 -7.32 -17.44 -8.83
CA ARG A 169 -7.05 -18.89 -8.77
C ARG A 169 -6.00 -19.26 -7.72
N THR A 170 -5.20 -18.31 -7.26
CA THR A 170 -4.23 -18.55 -6.16
C THR A 170 -4.95 -19.10 -4.96
N THR A 171 -4.43 -20.19 -4.40
CA THR A 171 -4.96 -20.88 -3.24
C THR A 171 -4.00 -20.85 -2.06
N ALA A 172 -4.54 -20.97 -0.86
CA ALA A 172 -3.79 -21.15 0.37
C ALA A 172 -4.36 -22.37 1.10
N THR A 173 -3.58 -23.43 1.19
CA THR A 173 -3.98 -24.67 1.83
C THR A 173 -3.27 -24.79 3.18
N PRO A 174 -3.97 -25.07 4.29
CA PRO A 174 -3.32 -25.35 5.57
C PRO A 174 -2.35 -26.53 5.45
N SER A 175 -1.20 -26.41 6.11
CA SER A 175 -0.27 -27.53 6.27
C SER A 175 -0.89 -28.64 7.12
N VAL A 176 -0.35 -29.87 7.00
CA VAL A 176 -0.87 -31.03 7.73
C VAL A 176 -0.83 -30.84 9.25
N ASP A 177 0.19 -30.15 9.74
CA ASP A 177 0.36 -29.82 11.17
C ASP A 177 -0.38 -28.53 11.61
N GLY A 178 -1.06 -27.86 10.68
CA GLY A 178 -1.83 -26.63 10.95
C GLY A 178 -0.99 -25.40 11.33
N THR A 179 0.34 -25.47 11.20
CA THR A 179 1.22 -24.37 11.64
C THR A 179 1.43 -23.28 10.60
N HIS A 180 1.17 -23.57 9.32
CA HIS A 180 1.36 -22.63 8.22
C HIS A 180 0.41 -22.91 7.06
N TYR A 181 0.44 -22.06 6.04
CA TYR A 181 -0.28 -22.23 4.78
C TYR A 181 0.70 -22.41 3.63
N LEU A 182 0.34 -23.29 2.71
CA LEU A 182 1.00 -23.45 1.42
C LEU A 182 0.27 -22.58 0.40
N LEU A 183 0.92 -21.54 -0.08
CA LEU A 183 0.42 -20.67 -1.15
C LEU A 183 0.78 -21.29 -2.49
N ASN A 184 -0.18 -21.40 -3.40
CA ASN A 184 0.04 -21.91 -4.75
C ASN A 184 -0.73 -21.06 -5.76
N GLY A 185 0.00 -20.46 -6.70
CA GLY A 185 -0.56 -19.59 -7.74
C GLY A 185 0.46 -18.63 -8.30
N GLU A 186 -0.02 -17.74 -9.15
CA GLU A 186 0.79 -16.74 -9.85
C GLU A 186 0.12 -15.38 -9.80
N LYS A 187 0.91 -14.33 -9.56
CA LYS A 187 0.47 -12.94 -9.55
C LYS A 187 1.21 -12.15 -10.63
N ILE A 188 0.53 -11.22 -11.29
CA ILE A 188 1.11 -10.39 -12.37
C ILE A 188 0.91 -8.90 -12.09
N TRP A 189 1.71 -8.09 -12.73
CA TRP A 189 1.63 -6.63 -12.65
C TRP A 189 1.79 -6.08 -11.23
N ILE A 190 2.66 -6.71 -10.45
CA ILE A 190 2.85 -6.34 -9.05
C ILE A 190 3.88 -5.22 -8.96
N SER A 191 3.40 -4.00 -8.78
CA SER A 191 4.26 -2.85 -8.50
C SER A 191 5.15 -3.14 -7.30
N ASN A 192 6.40 -2.74 -7.39
CA ASN A 192 7.45 -2.94 -6.39
C ASN A 192 7.92 -4.39 -6.19
N ALA A 193 7.40 -5.40 -6.90
CA ALA A 193 7.80 -6.80 -6.66
C ALA A 193 9.30 -7.02 -6.73
N GLY A 194 10.00 -6.39 -7.68
CA GLY A 194 11.45 -6.50 -7.84
C GLY A 194 12.29 -5.88 -6.70
N TYR A 195 11.66 -5.11 -5.80
CA TYR A 195 12.29 -4.45 -4.65
C TYR A 195 11.74 -4.95 -3.31
N ALA A 196 10.63 -5.71 -3.35
CA ALA A 196 9.85 -6.01 -2.16
C ALA A 196 10.61 -6.89 -1.17
N GLY A 197 10.55 -6.50 0.11
CA GLY A 197 10.93 -7.32 1.25
C GLY A 197 9.73 -7.98 1.92
N VAL A 198 8.51 -7.49 1.62
CA VAL A 198 7.26 -8.04 2.12
C VAL A 198 6.15 -7.92 1.07
N PHE A 199 5.36 -8.99 0.94
CA PHE A 199 4.21 -9.06 0.06
C PHE A 199 2.92 -9.19 0.86
N THR A 200 1.90 -8.42 0.49
CA THR A 200 0.51 -8.69 0.88
C THR A 200 -0.13 -9.52 -0.23
N VAL A 201 -0.22 -10.83 -0.02
CA VAL A 201 -0.68 -11.79 -1.02
C VAL A 201 -2.13 -12.19 -0.76
N PHE A 202 -2.97 -12.12 -1.78
CA PHE A 202 -4.36 -12.58 -1.71
C PHE A 202 -4.50 -13.97 -2.31
N ALA A 203 -5.13 -14.87 -1.56
CA ALA A 203 -5.36 -16.25 -1.96
C ALA A 203 -6.72 -16.76 -1.44
N LYS A 204 -7.27 -17.75 -2.11
CA LYS A 204 -8.47 -18.46 -1.67
C LYS A 204 -8.12 -19.51 -0.62
N VAL A 205 -8.82 -19.43 0.52
CA VAL A 205 -8.73 -20.41 1.61
C VAL A 205 -10.01 -21.23 1.64
N PRO A 206 -9.95 -22.57 1.74
CA PRO A 206 -11.12 -23.36 1.99
C PRO A 206 -11.65 -23.07 3.41
N VAL A 207 -12.95 -22.83 3.51
CA VAL A 207 -13.64 -22.58 4.78
C VAL A 207 -14.98 -23.30 4.77
N GLU A 208 -15.38 -23.85 5.91
CA GLU A 208 -16.72 -24.38 6.09
C GLU A 208 -17.66 -23.25 6.55
N VAL A 209 -18.78 -23.06 5.85
CA VAL A 209 -19.81 -22.09 6.18
C VAL A 209 -21.16 -22.80 6.07
N ASP A 210 -21.90 -22.90 7.18
CA ASP A 210 -23.20 -23.56 7.25
C ASP A 210 -23.16 -25.02 6.74
N GLY A 211 -22.10 -25.77 7.12
CA GLY A 211 -21.89 -27.16 6.70
C GLY A 211 -21.55 -27.34 5.21
N LYS A 212 -21.15 -26.28 4.51
CA LYS A 212 -20.75 -26.31 3.10
C LYS A 212 -19.36 -25.78 2.91
N ASP A 213 -18.58 -26.47 2.10
CA ASP A 213 -17.28 -26.00 1.68
C ASP A 213 -17.40 -24.73 0.80
N ARG A 214 -16.72 -23.69 1.20
CA ARG A 214 -16.63 -22.41 0.48
C ARG A 214 -15.17 -22.01 0.30
N GLN A 215 -14.95 -21.11 -0.64
CA GLN A 215 -13.65 -20.46 -0.82
C GLN A 215 -13.78 -18.99 -0.40
N ARG A 216 -12.90 -18.54 0.48
CA ARG A 216 -12.84 -17.12 0.87
C ARG A 216 -11.50 -16.53 0.54
N VAL A 217 -11.52 -15.34 -0.05
CA VAL A 217 -10.29 -14.56 -0.27
C VAL A 217 -9.76 -14.06 1.06
N THR A 218 -8.50 -14.36 1.33
CA THR A 218 -7.78 -13.99 2.54
C THR A 218 -6.48 -13.32 2.17
N ALA A 219 -6.05 -12.32 2.94
CA ALA A 219 -4.76 -11.66 2.77
C ALA A 219 -3.70 -12.31 3.67
N PHE A 220 -2.52 -12.55 3.11
CA PHE A 220 -1.35 -13.12 3.79
C PHE A 220 -0.21 -12.12 3.75
N ILE A 221 0.49 -11.94 4.86
CA ILE A 221 1.76 -11.21 4.90
C ILE A 221 2.85 -12.25 4.64
N VAL A 222 3.61 -12.06 3.56
CA VAL A 222 4.61 -13.02 3.11
C VAL A 222 5.99 -12.34 3.05
N ASP A 223 6.99 -12.92 3.70
CA ASP A 223 8.38 -12.47 3.58
C ASP A 223 8.90 -12.80 2.17
N ALA A 224 9.55 -11.86 1.50
CA ALA A 224 10.12 -12.09 0.16
C ALA A 224 11.20 -13.19 0.13
N ARG A 225 11.72 -13.58 1.29
CA ARG A 225 12.67 -14.70 1.45
C ARG A 225 11.99 -16.05 1.65
N ALA A 226 10.65 -16.09 1.63
CA ALA A 226 9.93 -17.36 1.76
C ALA A 226 10.27 -18.31 0.60
N PRO A 227 10.40 -19.62 0.86
CA PRO A 227 10.69 -20.59 -0.20
C PRO A 227 9.64 -20.55 -1.31
N GLY A 228 10.08 -20.49 -2.56
CA GLY A 228 9.19 -20.54 -3.73
C GLY A 228 8.76 -19.18 -4.28
N ILE A 229 9.30 -18.08 -3.74
CA ILE A 229 9.13 -16.72 -4.31
C ILE A 229 10.30 -16.36 -5.20
#